data_7f83ca430bd2beadd7cbaa222ab08dd7
#
_entry.id   7f83ca430bd2beadd7cbaa222ab08dd7
#
_cell.length_a   1.000
_cell.length_b   1.000
_cell.length_c   1.000
_cell.angle_alpha   90.00
_cell.angle_beta   90.00
_cell.angle_gamma   90.00
#
_symmetry.space_group_name_H-M   'P 1'
#
loop_
_entity.id
_entity.type
_entity.pdbx_description
1 polymer ?
#
loop_
_entity_poly.entity_id
_entity_poly.type
_entity_poly.pdbx_seq_one_letter_code
_entity_poly.pdbx_strand_id
1 'polypeptide(L)'
;VSITYTEGNLLLKSNAEFLSGYIRQATGYTPPVKGLKDGETAKHAINLGLDADIANKEGYVLTTTSEGIQINGQTENGVFYGCQTLRKSIPAEAQGADILLLAGSIKDEPRFTYRGMHLDVCRHFFPLEFIKEYIDLLALHNMNTFHWHLTDDQGWRIEIKKYPKLTEVGSKRNCTVVGKARSGKYDNIPYGGFYTQEQAKEIVKYAQERYITVIPEVDLPGHMLAALAAYPDMGCTGGPYKVSPDWGIFEDVLCIRNEQSMQFLEDVMAEITEIFPSKFVHIGGDEAPRTRWAKCPKCQARIKAEGLKTRSEERRVGKECR
;
A
#
# COMPACT_ATOMS: atom_id res chain seq x y z
N VAL A 1 5.48 26.95 -22.76
CA VAL A 1 4.47 25.89 -22.82
C VAL A 1 3.65 25.96 -21.53
N SER A 2 2.31 25.92 -21.61
CA SER A 2 1.41 25.79 -20.45
C SER A 2 0.77 24.41 -20.45
N ILE A 3 0.25 24.01 -19.29
CA ILE A 3 -0.60 22.82 -19.18
C ILE A 3 -2.03 23.30 -18.96
N THR A 4 -2.97 22.79 -19.73
CA THR A 4 -4.38 23.18 -19.64
C THR A 4 -5.24 21.99 -19.25
N TYR A 5 -6.38 22.27 -18.60
CA TYR A 5 -7.36 21.27 -18.19
C TYR A 5 -8.77 21.87 -18.25
N THR A 6 -9.81 21.03 -18.31
CA THR A 6 -11.20 21.50 -18.27
C THR A 6 -11.53 22.16 -16.92
N GLU A 7 -11.88 23.45 -16.91
CA GLU A 7 -12.19 24.22 -15.72
C GLU A 7 -13.31 23.55 -14.90
N GLY A 8 -13.15 23.54 -13.58
CA GLY A 8 -14.09 22.86 -12.67
C GLY A 8 -13.75 21.38 -12.42
N ASN A 9 -12.95 20.73 -13.26
CA ASN A 9 -12.49 19.35 -12.99
C ASN A 9 -11.24 19.35 -12.11
N LEU A 10 -11.43 19.11 -10.80
CA LEU A 10 -10.35 19.14 -9.82
C LEU A 10 -9.34 18.00 -9.99
N LEU A 11 -9.74 16.84 -10.51
CA LEU A 11 -8.84 15.72 -10.75
C LEU A 11 -7.94 15.99 -11.95
N LEU A 12 -8.47 16.55 -13.05
CA LEU A 12 -7.65 17.00 -14.18
C LEU A 12 -6.69 18.12 -13.76
N LYS A 13 -7.14 19.04 -12.88
CA LYS A 13 -6.26 20.06 -12.31
C LYS A 13 -5.10 19.43 -11.56
N SER A 14 -5.38 18.46 -10.70
CA SER A 14 -4.35 17.71 -9.96
C SER A 14 -3.36 17.02 -10.91
N ASN A 15 -3.86 16.35 -11.97
CA ASN A 15 -3.00 15.74 -13.00
C ASN A 15 -2.09 16.77 -13.69
N ALA A 16 -2.63 17.95 -14.00
CA ALA A 16 -1.86 19.04 -14.60
C ALA A 16 -0.77 19.57 -13.66
N GLU A 17 -1.09 19.70 -12.37
CA GLU A 17 -0.13 20.12 -11.34
C GLU A 17 0.97 19.07 -11.13
N PHE A 18 0.65 17.77 -11.12
CA PHE A 18 1.64 16.70 -11.11
C PHE A 18 2.55 16.74 -12.32
N LEU A 19 1.99 16.89 -13.51
CA LEU A 19 2.77 16.96 -14.75
C LEU A 19 3.68 18.20 -14.75
N SER A 20 3.19 19.36 -14.29
CA SER A 20 4.02 20.56 -14.11
C SER A 20 5.18 20.32 -13.16
N GLY A 21 4.93 19.65 -12.04
CA GLY A 21 5.95 19.26 -11.07
C GLY A 21 7.02 18.33 -11.67
N TYR A 22 6.60 17.32 -12.44
CA TYR A 22 7.52 16.40 -13.12
C TYR A 22 8.38 17.10 -14.17
N ILE A 23 7.78 17.98 -14.98
CA ILE A 23 8.53 18.76 -15.96
C ILE A 23 9.54 19.66 -15.26
N ARG A 24 9.14 20.33 -14.16
CA ARG A 24 10.06 21.15 -13.36
C ARG A 24 11.23 20.33 -12.82
N GLN A 25 10.98 19.14 -12.31
CA GLN A 25 12.02 18.26 -11.76
C GLN A 25 13.04 17.87 -12.83
N ALA A 26 12.57 17.56 -14.04
CA ALA A 26 13.43 17.12 -15.14
C ALA A 26 14.17 18.26 -15.84
N THR A 27 13.53 19.44 -15.98
CA THR A 27 14.02 20.52 -16.86
C THR A 27 14.39 21.81 -16.13
N GLY A 28 13.96 21.99 -14.89
CA GLY A 28 14.01 23.26 -14.16
C GLY A 28 12.90 24.25 -14.54
N TYR A 29 12.15 24.01 -15.62
CA TYR A 29 11.05 24.86 -16.05
C TYR A 29 9.72 24.43 -15.43
N THR A 30 8.95 25.37 -14.89
CA THR A 30 7.63 25.13 -14.31
C THR A 30 6.53 25.59 -15.26
N PRO A 31 5.88 24.70 -16.03
CA PRO A 31 4.77 25.08 -16.89
C PRO A 31 3.60 25.63 -16.05
N PRO A 32 3.05 26.81 -16.39
CA PRO A 32 1.84 27.31 -15.73
C PRO A 32 0.63 26.42 -16.05
N VAL A 33 -0.18 26.15 -15.01
CA VAL A 33 -1.41 25.36 -15.11
C VAL A 33 -2.60 26.30 -15.26
N LYS A 34 -3.49 26.08 -16.26
CA LYS A 34 -4.63 26.96 -16.60
C LYS A 34 -5.88 26.14 -16.85
N GLY A 35 -7.00 26.53 -16.23
CA GLY A 35 -8.33 26.04 -16.60
C GLY A 35 -8.81 26.68 -17.93
N LEU A 36 -9.44 25.88 -18.77
CA LEU A 36 -10.15 26.32 -20.00
C LEU A 36 -11.59 25.84 -19.93
N LYS A 37 -12.49 26.49 -20.67
CA LYS A 37 -13.86 26.02 -20.79
C LYS A 37 -13.90 24.65 -21.47
N ASP A 38 -14.96 23.92 -21.20
CA ASP A 38 -15.13 22.59 -21.77
C ASP A 38 -15.08 22.63 -23.32
N GLY A 39 -14.33 21.71 -23.92
CA GLY A 39 -14.09 21.63 -25.36
C GLY A 39 -13.05 22.63 -25.91
N GLU A 40 -12.55 23.58 -25.12
CA GLU A 40 -11.48 24.48 -25.54
C GLU A 40 -10.10 23.85 -25.40
N THR A 41 -9.21 24.14 -26.34
CA THR A 41 -7.78 23.75 -26.30
C THR A 41 -6.90 24.96 -26.60
N ALA A 42 -5.70 24.99 -26.03
CA ALA A 42 -4.71 26.02 -26.29
C ALA A 42 -3.64 25.52 -27.26
N LYS A 43 -3.21 26.37 -28.20
CA LYS A 43 -2.06 26.09 -29.04
C LYS A 43 -0.75 26.19 -28.27
N HIS A 44 0.22 25.42 -28.70
CA HIS A 44 1.54 25.34 -28.07
C HIS A 44 1.48 25.07 -26.57
N ALA A 45 0.52 24.21 -26.14
CA ALA A 45 0.24 23.79 -24.78
C ALA A 45 0.16 22.28 -24.69
N ILE A 46 0.17 21.78 -23.45
CA ILE A 46 -0.20 20.40 -23.12
C ILE A 46 -1.66 20.45 -22.63
N ASN A 47 -2.58 19.92 -23.41
CA ASN A 47 -4.00 19.95 -23.11
C ASN A 47 -4.44 18.61 -22.53
N LEU A 48 -5.04 18.63 -21.35
CA LEU A 48 -5.59 17.45 -20.65
C LEU A 48 -7.11 17.46 -20.78
N GLY A 49 -7.68 16.37 -21.31
CA GLY A 49 -9.11 16.25 -21.53
C GLY A 49 -9.65 14.85 -21.29
N LEU A 50 -10.96 14.71 -21.33
CA LEU A 50 -11.65 13.44 -21.29
C LEU A 50 -12.21 13.11 -22.69
N ASP A 51 -12.25 11.80 -23.00
CA ASP A 51 -12.81 11.28 -24.24
C ASP A 51 -13.60 10.00 -23.93
N ALA A 52 -14.92 10.10 -24.01
CA ALA A 52 -15.84 9.01 -23.70
C ALA A 52 -15.76 7.83 -24.70
N ASP A 53 -15.19 8.04 -25.89
CA ASP A 53 -15.03 7.01 -26.91
C ASP A 53 -13.86 6.05 -26.61
N ILE A 54 -13.03 6.37 -25.63
CA ILE A 54 -11.99 5.45 -25.13
C ILE A 54 -12.67 4.37 -24.27
N ALA A 55 -12.58 3.11 -24.69
CA ALA A 55 -13.35 2.02 -24.08
C ALA A 55 -12.91 1.66 -22.65
N ASN A 56 -11.60 1.73 -22.37
CA ASN A 56 -11.05 1.35 -21.07
C ASN A 56 -10.96 2.58 -20.15
N LYS A 57 -11.49 2.47 -18.92
CA LYS A 57 -11.47 3.55 -17.92
C LYS A 57 -10.06 4.07 -17.59
N GLU A 58 -9.06 3.23 -17.68
CA GLU A 58 -7.65 3.57 -17.47
C GLU A 58 -6.92 3.82 -18.81
N GLY A 59 -7.62 3.76 -19.96
CA GLY A 59 -7.07 4.00 -21.28
C GLY A 59 -6.87 5.48 -21.57
N TYR A 60 -5.93 5.78 -22.47
CA TYR A 60 -5.64 7.13 -22.91
C TYR A 60 -5.14 7.17 -24.35
N VAL A 61 -5.22 8.37 -24.94
CA VAL A 61 -4.59 8.73 -26.19
C VAL A 61 -3.73 9.97 -25.95
N LEU A 62 -2.44 9.88 -26.27
CA LEU A 62 -1.49 10.98 -26.26
C LEU A 62 -1.10 11.31 -27.69
N THR A 63 -1.37 12.54 -28.14
CA THR A 63 -1.04 13.01 -29.49
C THR A 63 -0.11 14.21 -29.42
N THR A 64 1.00 14.15 -30.12
CA THR A 64 1.98 15.23 -30.26
C THR A 64 1.98 15.74 -31.69
N THR A 65 1.82 17.06 -31.86
CA THR A 65 1.84 17.76 -33.13
C THR A 65 2.66 19.04 -33.04
N SER A 66 2.85 19.75 -34.16
CA SER A 66 3.44 21.10 -34.15
C SER A 66 2.60 22.14 -33.39
N GLU A 67 1.29 21.89 -33.23
CA GLU A 67 0.36 22.79 -32.54
C GLU A 67 0.35 22.57 -31.00
N GLY A 68 0.89 21.44 -30.51
CA GLY A 68 0.93 21.12 -29.10
C GLY A 68 0.75 19.64 -28.80
N ILE A 69 0.50 19.34 -27.53
CA ILE A 69 0.29 17.99 -27.03
C ILE A 69 -1.14 17.88 -26.49
N GLN A 70 -1.82 16.80 -26.85
CA GLN A 70 -3.14 16.45 -26.33
C GLN A 70 -3.05 15.12 -25.59
N ILE A 71 -3.56 15.07 -24.36
CA ILE A 71 -3.70 13.83 -23.58
C ILE A 71 -5.16 13.68 -23.18
N ASN A 72 -5.84 12.71 -23.77
CA ASN A 72 -7.22 12.37 -23.48
C ASN A 72 -7.30 11.00 -22.83
N GLY A 73 -8.04 10.87 -21.74
CA GLY A 73 -8.37 9.61 -21.10
C GLY A 73 -9.87 9.37 -21.05
N GLN A 74 -10.33 8.13 -20.91
CA GLN A 74 -11.73 7.89 -20.63
C GLN A 74 -12.13 8.48 -19.28
N THR A 75 -11.22 8.39 -18.31
CA THR A 75 -11.33 9.03 -17.00
C THR A 75 -10.05 9.81 -16.70
N GLU A 76 -10.06 10.57 -15.63
CA GLU A 76 -8.88 11.29 -15.14
C GLU A 76 -7.70 10.36 -14.81
N ASN A 77 -7.98 9.10 -14.44
CA ASN A 77 -6.96 8.08 -14.23
C ASN A 77 -6.21 7.77 -15.54
N GLY A 78 -6.95 7.58 -16.67
CA GLY A 78 -6.34 7.42 -17.98
C GLY A 78 -5.46 8.62 -18.37
N VAL A 79 -5.95 9.84 -18.13
CA VAL A 79 -5.13 11.06 -18.34
C VAL A 79 -3.85 11.05 -17.51
N PHE A 80 -3.93 10.62 -16.25
CA PHE A 80 -2.75 10.50 -15.38
C PHE A 80 -1.71 9.55 -15.98
N TYR A 81 -2.12 8.39 -16.51
CA TYR A 81 -1.19 7.46 -17.19
C TYR A 81 -0.61 8.05 -18.47
N GLY A 82 -1.39 8.83 -19.23
CA GLY A 82 -0.87 9.60 -20.35
C GLY A 82 0.19 10.63 -19.93
N CYS A 83 -0.02 11.29 -18.78
CA CYS A 83 0.97 12.18 -18.18
C CYS A 83 2.25 11.42 -17.78
N GLN A 84 2.15 10.21 -17.24
CA GLN A 84 3.31 9.36 -16.92
C GLN A 84 4.07 8.95 -18.19
N THR A 85 3.37 8.69 -19.28
CA THR A 85 3.99 8.38 -20.58
C THR A 85 4.75 9.59 -21.13
N LEU A 86 4.14 10.77 -21.09
CA LEU A 86 4.82 12.01 -21.47
C LEU A 86 6.05 12.27 -20.57
N ARG A 87 5.91 12.08 -19.25
CA ARG A 87 7.04 12.19 -18.30
C ARG A 87 8.21 11.29 -18.71
N LYS A 88 7.94 10.03 -19.05
CA LYS A 88 8.97 9.05 -19.47
C LYS A 88 9.60 9.39 -20.82
N SER A 89 8.98 10.20 -21.63
CA SER A 89 9.51 10.68 -22.91
C SER A 89 10.48 11.86 -22.75
N ILE A 90 10.56 12.45 -21.55
CA ILE A 90 11.51 13.54 -21.23
C ILE A 90 12.87 12.91 -20.87
N PRO A 91 13.98 13.27 -21.53
CA PRO A 91 15.28 12.78 -21.19
C PRO A 91 15.68 13.14 -19.74
N ALA A 92 16.37 12.24 -19.05
CA ALA A 92 16.77 12.44 -17.64
C ALA A 92 17.71 13.65 -17.46
N GLU A 93 18.48 14.01 -18.49
CA GLU A 93 19.46 15.11 -18.48
C GLU A 93 18.95 16.34 -19.26
N ALA A 94 17.67 16.66 -19.11
CA ALA A 94 17.01 17.74 -19.88
C ALA A 94 17.11 19.14 -19.23
N GLN A 95 17.93 19.34 -18.21
CA GLN A 95 18.04 20.62 -17.51
C GLN A 95 18.51 21.74 -18.43
N GLY A 96 17.68 22.78 -18.59
CA GLY A 96 17.98 23.96 -19.38
C GLY A 96 17.99 23.73 -20.90
N ALA A 97 17.60 22.55 -21.38
CA ALA A 97 17.56 22.24 -22.80
C ALA A 97 16.13 22.26 -23.37
N ASP A 98 16.01 22.59 -24.64
CA ASP A 98 14.77 22.37 -25.39
C ASP A 98 14.56 20.87 -25.59
N ILE A 99 13.35 20.39 -25.27
CA ILE A 99 12.99 18.99 -25.45
C ILE A 99 12.29 18.81 -26.79
N LEU A 100 12.88 18.02 -27.66
CA LEU A 100 12.29 17.64 -28.93
C LEU A 100 11.48 16.35 -28.76
N LEU A 101 10.17 16.41 -28.93
CA LEU A 101 9.28 15.26 -28.97
C LEU A 101 8.89 14.95 -30.41
N LEU A 102 8.86 13.67 -30.77
CA LEU A 102 8.42 13.25 -32.11
C LEU A 102 6.90 13.46 -32.24
N ALA A 103 6.48 13.99 -33.39
CA ALA A 103 5.06 14.04 -33.74
C ALA A 103 4.50 12.62 -33.93
N GLY A 104 3.33 12.37 -33.38
CA GLY A 104 2.69 11.06 -33.46
C GLY A 104 1.57 10.89 -32.46
N SER A 105 0.99 9.70 -32.41
CA SER A 105 -0.07 9.36 -31.47
C SER A 105 0.24 8.02 -30.78
N ILE A 106 0.05 7.98 -29.47
CA ILE A 106 0.14 6.79 -28.64
C ILE A 106 -1.27 6.53 -28.10
N LYS A 107 -1.81 5.35 -28.39
CA LYS A 107 -3.01 4.82 -27.75
C LYS A 107 -2.61 3.65 -26.89
N ASP A 108 -2.91 3.72 -25.60
CA ASP A 108 -2.52 2.69 -24.65
C ASP A 108 -3.57 2.47 -23.56
N GLU A 109 -3.62 1.27 -23.05
CA GLU A 109 -4.50 0.86 -21.96
C GLU A 109 -3.90 -0.31 -21.18
N PRO A 110 -4.23 -0.45 -19.88
CA PRO A 110 -3.70 -1.56 -19.08
C PRO A 110 -4.25 -2.91 -19.58
N ARG A 111 -3.34 -3.89 -19.71
CA ARG A 111 -3.70 -5.28 -20.00
C ARG A 111 -4.31 -5.99 -18.80
N PHE A 112 -3.89 -5.62 -17.58
CA PHE A 112 -4.34 -6.21 -16.33
C PHE A 112 -4.99 -5.15 -15.46
N THR A 113 -6.15 -5.47 -14.86
CA THR A 113 -6.87 -4.56 -13.94
C THR A 113 -6.17 -4.41 -12.59
N TYR A 114 -5.47 -5.44 -12.13
CA TYR A 114 -4.65 -5.41 -10.91
C TYR A 114 -3.17 -5.33 -11.27
N ARG A 115 -2.52 -4.27 -10.85
CA ARG A 115 -1.09 -4.03 -11.04
C ARG A 115 -0.51 -3.50 -9.74
N GLY A 116 0.02 -4.39 -8.92
CA GLY A 116 0.42 -4.07 -7.56
C GLY A 116 1.83 -4.49 -7.21
N MET A 117 2.36 -3.83 -6.20
CA MET A 117 3.59 -4.22 -5.52
C MET A 117 3.35 -4.28 -4.02
N HIS A 118 4.07 -5.18 -3.38
CA HIS A 118 4.07 -5.41 -1.94
C HIS A 118 5.28 -4.75 -1.29
N LEU A 119 5.10 -4.18 -0.10
CA LEU A 119 6.21 -3.73 0.74
C LEU A 119 6.02 -4.24 2.17
N ASP A 120 6.97 -5.04 2.63
CA ASP A 120 7.09 -5.47 4.02
C ASP A 120 7.81 -4.39 4.84
N VAL A 121 7.10 -3.78 5.77
CA VAL A 121 7.65 -2.78 6.69
C VAL A 121 7.85 -3.33 8.11
N CYS A 122 7.57 -4.61 8.31
CA CYS A 122 7.62 -5.27 9.60
C CYS A 122 9.03 -5.77 9.92
N ARG A 123 9.65 -6.52 8.99
CA ARG A 123 11.02 -6.99 9.16
C ARG A 123 11.99 -5.82 9.20
N HIS A 124 11.74 -4.78 8.37
CA HIS A 124 12.43 -3.49 8.46
C HIS A 124 11.42 -2.35 8.32
N PHE A 125 11.48 -1.38 9.25
CA PHE A 125 10.64 -0.19 9.22
C PHE A 125 11.19 0.83 8.22
N PHE A 126 10.31 1.43 7.42
CA PHE A 126 10.65 2.49 6.48
C PHE A 126 9.96 3.80 6.87
N PRO A 127 10.64 4.96 6.80
CA PRO A 127 10.04 6.25 7.09
C PRO A 127 8.98 6.64 6.04
N LEU A 128 8.11 7.61 6.38
CA LEU A 128 7.02 8.05 5.49
C LEU A 128 7.52 8.54 4.12
N GLU A 129 8.63 9.23 4.11
CA GLU A 129 9.24 9.77 2.88
C GLU A 129 9.57 8.63 1.91
N PHE A 130 10.15 7.54 2.42
CA PHE A 130 10.41 6.35 1.60
C PHE A 130 9.12 5.72 1.05
N ILE A 131 8.06 5.65 1.86
CA ILE A 131 6.76 5.12 1.41
C ILE A 131 6.19 6.00 0.29
N LYS A 132 6.31 7.33 0.40
CA LYS A 132 5.88 8.25 -0.66
C LYS A 132 6.71 8.08 -1.94
N GLU A 133 8.04 7.95 -1.83
CA GLU A 133 8.91 7.66 -2.97
C GLU A 133 8.54 6.32 -3.63
N TYR A 134 8.24 5.29 -2.82
CA TYR A 134 7.79 4.00 -3.32
C TYR A 134 6.47 4.12 -4.10
N ILE A 135 5.51 4.88 -3.59
CA ILE A 135 4.25 5.19 -4.28
C ILE A 135 4.49 5.97 -5.57
N ASP A 136 5.42 6.94 -5.59
CA ASP A 136 5.79 7.67 -6.80
C ASP A 136 6.40 6.76 -7.88
N LEU A 137 7.19 5.75 -7.47
CA LEU A 137 7.70 4.73 -8.39
C LEU A 137 6.57 3.82 -8.91
N LEU A 138 5.63 3.43 -8.06
CA LEU A 138 4.44 2.69 -8.52
C LEU A 138 3.66 3.50 -9.57
N ALA A 139 3.42 4.77 -9.31
CA ALA A 139 2.76 5.68 -10.25
C ALA A 139 3.52 5.80 -11.58
N LEU A 140 4.86 5.94 -11.52
CA LEU A 140 5.72 6.01 -12.71
C LEU A 140 5.57 4.76 -13.59
N HIS A 141 5.36 3.59 -12.98
CA HIS A 141 5.18 2.31 -13.66
C HIS A 141 3.71 1.95 -13.95
N ASN A 142 2.78 2.92 -13.82
CA ASN A 142 1.35 2.74 -14.05
C ASN A 142 0.74 1.61 -13.19
N MET A 143 1.30 1.38 -12.00
CA MET A 143 0.72 0.50 -10.99
C MET A 143 -0.49 1.18 -10.33
N ASN A 144 -1.48 0.39 -9.90
CA ASN A 144 -2.69 0.92 -9.26
C ASN A 144 -2.97 0.35 -7.88
N THR A 145 -2.07 -0.46 -7.36
CA THR A 145 -2.26 -1.11 -6.06
C THR A 145 -0.94 -1.14 -5.28
N PHE A 146 -1.01 -0.72 -4.03
CA PHE A 146 0.06 -0.83 -3.05
C PHE A 146 -0.38 -1.77 -1.93
N HIS A 147 0.22 -2.94 -1.82
CA HIS A 147 0.00 -3.90 -0.74
C HIS A 147 0.99 -3.59 0.39
N TRP A 148 0.47 -3.11 1.51
CA TRP A 148 1.26 -2.63 2.65
C TRP A 148 1.19 -3.63 3.81
N HIS A 149 2.27 -4.40 4.00
CA HIS A 149 2.38 -5.42 5.04
C HIS A 149 2.79 -4.78 6.37
N LEU A 150 1.81 -4.63 7.28
CA LEU A 150 1.91 -3.77 8.45
C LEU A 150 2.16 -4.52 9.76
N THR A 151 2.00 -5.85 9.80
CA THR A 151 2.14 -6.62 11.04
C THR A 151 2.82 -7.96 10.81
N ASP A 152 3.79 -8.29 11.67
CA ASP A 152 4.52 -9.55 11.61
C ASP A 152 5.24 -9.83 12.95
N ASP A 153 5.91 -10.97 13.06
CA ASP A 153 6.65 -11.42 14.25
C ASP A 153 7.75 -10.46 14.72
N GLN A 154 8.34 -9.71 13.76
CA GLN A 154 9.47 -8.80 13.98
C GLN A 154 9.05 -7.38 14.29
N GLY A 155 7.75 -7.07 14.15
CA GLY A 155 7.21 -5.78 14.52
C GLY A 155 5.77 -5.55 14.08
N TRP A 156 5.01 -4.92 14.95
CA TRP A 156 3.69 -4.35 14.67
C TRP A 156 3.86 -2.87 14.27
N ARG A 157 3.42 -2.49 13.07
CA ARG A 157 3.78 -1.19 12.48
C ARG A 157 2.62 -0.19 12.33
N ILE A 158 1.40 -0.53 12.72
CA ILE A 158 0.24 0.36 12.65
C ILE A 158 -0.35 0.61 14.02
N GLU A 159 -0.60 1.88 14.35
CA GLU A 159 -1.27 2.26 15.59
C GLU A 159 -2.72 1.76 15.61
N ILE A 160 -3.08 1.08 16.70
CA ILE A 160 -4.44 0.70 17.06
C ILE A 160 -4.75 1.34 18.39
N LYS A 161 -5.60 2.36 18.39
CA LYS A 161 -5.86 3.19 19.58
C LYS A 161 -6.44 2.40 20.76
N LYS A 162 -7.26 1.40 20.44
CA LYS A 162 -7.83 0.51 21.46
C LYS A 162 -6.77 -0.40 22.10
N TYR A 163 -5.67 -0.68 21.41
CA TYR A 163 -4.61 -1.57 21.85
C TYR A 163 -3.22 -0.91 21.82
N PRO A 164 -2.96 0.11 22.67
CA PRO A 164 -1.73 0.92 22.59
C PRO A 164 -0.43 0.13 22.76
N LYS A 165 -0.45 -0.97 23.53
CA LYS A 165 0.74 -1.81 23.69
C LYS A 165 1.24 -2.45 22.39
N LEU A 166 0.40 -2.53 21.34
CA LEU A 166 0.85 -3.01 20.02
C LEU A 166 1.98 -2.15 19.46
N THR A 167 1.94 -0.83 19.70
CA THR A 167 3.01 0.07 19.28
C THR A 167 4.01 0.37 20.40
N GLU A 168 3.62 0.35 21.66
CA GLU A 168 4.52 0.55 22.79
C GLU A 168 5.52 -0.61 22.96
N VAL A 169 5.07 -1.84 22.77
CA VAL A 169 5.83 -3.08 22.93
C VAL A 169 6.06 -3.76 21.58
N GLY A 170 4.98 -4.03 20.84
CA GLY A 170 5.02 -4.82 19.60
C GLY A 170 5.80 -4.18 18.46
N SER A 171 5.99 -2.87 18.47
CA SER A 171 6.78 -2.18 17.45
C SER A 171 8.30 -2.25 17.67
N LYS A 172 8.78 -2.84 18.78
CA LYS A 172 10.17 -2.76 19.22
C LYS A 172 10.76 -4.15 19.42
N ARG A 173 12.00 -4.33 18.99
CA ARG A 173 12.83 -5.51 19.27
C ARG A 173 14.22 -5.12 19.77
N ASN A 174 14.88 -6.00 20.52
CA ASN A 174 16.16 -5.68 21.16
C ASN A 174 17.34 -5.66 20.20
N CYS A 175 17.24 -6.35 19.06
CA CYS A 175 18.31 -6.46 18.07
C CYS A 175 17.73 -6.94 16.73
N THR A 176 18.58 -6.98 15.72
CA THR A 176 18.26 -7.55 14.40
C THR A 176 19.29 -8.63 14.06
N VAL A 177 18.83 -9.72 13.43
CA VAL A 177 19.73 -10.77 12.94
C VAL A 177 20.63 -10.23 11.84
N VAL A 178 21.91 -10.57 11.88
CA VAL A 178 22.91 -10.16 10.88
C VAL A 178 23.13 -11.29 9.87
N GLY A 179 23.04 -10.97 8.60
CA GLY A 179 23.18 -11.90 7.50
C GLY A 179 21.89 -12.71 7.25
N LYS A 180 22.03 -14.04 7.12
CA LYS A 180 20.88 -14.92 6.86
C LYS A 180 20.10 -15.23 8.14
N ALA A 181 18.83 -15.59 7.94
CA ALA A 181 17.96 -16.07 9.01
C ALA A 181 18.65 -17.18 9.85
N ARG A 182 18.45 -17.11 11.17
CA ARG A 182 19.01 -18.08 12.13
C ARG A 182 20.55 -18.22 12.09
N SER A 183 21.25 -17.14 11.70
CA SER A 183 22.73 -17.12 11.72
C SER A 183 23.29 -17.18 13.16
N GLY A 184 22.48 -16.87 14.17
CA GLY A 184 22.91 -16.71 15.55
C GLY A 184 23.74 -15.45 15.81
N LYS A 185 23.89 -14.58 14.82
CA LYS A 185 24.61 -13.30 14.95
C LYS A 185 23.61 -12.16 14.96
N TYR A 186 23.77 -11.23 15.89
CA TYR A 186 22.89 -10.08 16.07
C TYR A 186 23.71 -8.80 16.16
N ASP A 187 23.09 -7.69 15.73
CA ASP A 187 23.70 -6.36 15.80
C ASP A 187 23.70 -5.76 17.21
N ASN A 188 22.88 -6.31 18.12
CA ASN A 188 22.66 -5.83 19.48
C ASN A 188 22.20 -4.35 19.55
N ILE A 189 21.55 -3.86 18.49
CA ILE A 189 21.01 -2.50 18.39
C ILE A 189 19.49 -2.58 18.54
N PRO A 190 18.89 -1.91 19.55
CA PRO A 190 17.43 -1.80 19.65
C PRO A 190 16.83 -1.23 18.37
N TYR A 191 15.78 -1.87 17.87
CA TYR A 191 15.14 -1.51 16.62
C TYR A 191 13.63 -1.35 16.80
N GLY A 192 13.02 -0.38 16.12
CA GLY A 192 11.59 -0.17 16.20
C GLY A 192 11.10 0.95 15.28
N GLY A 193 9.80 1.14 15.29
CA GLY A 193 9.09 2.15 14.52
C GLY A 193 7.66 1.70 14.23
N PHE A 194 6.77 2.65 14.03
CA PHE A 194 5.38 2.41 13.63
C PHE A 194 4.82 3.67 12.97
N TYR A 195 3.68 3.51 12.30
CA TYR A 195 2.91 4.60 11.74
C TYR A 195 1.72 4.90 12.63
N THR A 196 1.49 6.18 12.93
CA THR A 196 0.24 6.61 13.54
C THR A 196 -0.91 6.46 12.54
N GLN A 197 -2.15 6.47 13.03
CA GLN A 197 -3.32 6.44 12.13
C GLN A 197 -3.35 7.64 11.19
N GLU A 198 -2.95 8.80 11.68
CA GLU A 198 -2.86 10.02 10.89
C GLU A 198 -1.82 9.89 9.77
N GLN A 199 -0.66 9.31 10.07
CA GLN A 199 0.37 9.02 9.08
C GLN A 199 -0.10 8.00 8.04
N ALA A 200 -0.82 6.96 8.46
CA ALA A 200 -1.39 5.98 7.54
C ALA A 200 -2.45 6.62 6.62
N LYS A 201 -3.33 7.48 7.16
CA LYS A 201 -4.30 8.25 6.37
C LYS A 201 -3.62 9.21 5.39
N GLU A 202 -2.50 9.82 5.79
CA GLU A 202 -1.68 10.64 4.89
C GLU A 202 -1.15 9.84 3.70
N ILE A 203 -0.62 8.63 3.94
CA ILE A 203 -0.17 7.73 2.87
C ILE A 203 -1.32 7.29 1.97
N VAL A 204 -2.47 6.96 2.54
CA VAL A 204 -3.68 6.62 1.76
C VAL A 204 -4.07 7.76 0.83
N LYS A 205 -4.14 8.98 1.35
CA LYS A 205 -4.44 10.19 0.56
C LYS A 205 -3.40 10.41 -0.55
N TYR A 206 -2.12 10.31 -0.20
CA TYR A 206 -1.01 10.48 -1.15
C TYR A 206 -1.07 9.48 -2.31
N ALA A 207 -1.44 8.23 -2.02
CA ALA A 207 -1.64 7.18 -3.01
C ALA A 207 -2.89 7.43 -3.87
N GLN A 208 -4.01 7.85 -3.26
CA GLN A 208 -5.25 8.17 -3.97
C GLN A 208 -5.07 9.29 -5.00
N GLU A 209 -4.28 10.32 -4.67
CA GLU A 209 -3.93 11.42 -5.59
C GLU A 209 -3.13 10.92 -6.81
N ARG A 210 -2.62 9.68 -6.78
CA ARG A 210 -1.91 8.98 -7.86
C ARG A 210 -2.68 7.79 -8.41
N TYR A 211 -3.97 7.69 -8.08
CA TYR A 211 -4.86 6.59 -8.50
C TYR A 211 -4.39 5.20 -8.04
N ILE A 212 -3.71 5.14 -6.88
CA ILE A 212 -3.22 3.91 -6.26
C ILE A 212 -4.07 3.59 -5.04
N THR A 213 -4.62 2.38 -5.00
CA THR A 213 -5.33 1.85 -3.83
C THR A 213 -4.33 1.20 -2.89
N VAL A 214 -4.35 1.59 -1.61
CA VAL A 214 -3.56 0.94 -0.56
C VAL A 214 -4.37 -0.20 0.04
N ILE A 215 -3.86 -1.43 -0.07
CA ILE A 215 -4.41 -2.61 0.57
C ILE A 215 -3.57 -2.89 1.83
N PRO A 216 -4.11 -2.68 3.05
CA PRO A 216 -3.38 -3.01 4.26
C PRO A 216 -3.36 -4.51 4.48
N GLU A 217 -2.27 -5.02 5.05
CA GLU A 217 -2.21 -6.39 5.54
C GLU A 217 -1.98 -6.42 7.05
N VAL A 218 -2.85 -7.16 7.72
CA VAL A 218 -2.71 -7.59 9.11
C VAL A 218 -2.65 -9.10 9.10
N ASP A 219 -1.44 -9.67 9.22
CA ASP A 219 -1.25 -11.11 9.11
C ASP A 219 -1.74 -11.83 10.36
N LEU A 220 -2.52 -12.90 10.15
CA LEU A 220 -3.12 -13.72 11.18
C LEU A 220 -3.48 -15.12 10.64
N PRO A 221 -3.57 -16.15 11.48
CA PRO A 221 -3.26 -16.21 12.91
C PRO A 221 -1.79 -16.51 13.20
N GLY A 222 -0.96 -16.77 12.18
CA GLY A 222 0.50 -16.82 12.23
C GLY A 222 1.08 -15.41 12.28
N HIS A 223 2.41 -15.30 12.36
CA HIS A 223 3.14 -14.03 12.29
C HIS A 223 2.65 -12.97 13.32
N MET A 224 2.25 -13.43 14.51
CA MET A 224 1.61 -12.61 15.55
C MET A 224 2.48 -12.42 16.79
N LEU A 225 3.79 -12.81 16.79
CA LEU A 225 4.63 -12.69 17.98
C LEU A 225 4.73 -11.26 18.52
N ALA A 226 4.73 -10.25 17.65
CA ALA A 226 4.75 -8.86 18.09
C ALA A 226 3.47 -8.48 18.86
N ALA A 227 2.31 -8.94 18.41
CA ALA A 227 1.04 -8.75 19.11
C ALA A 227 0.98 -9.59 20.40
N LEU A 228 1.45 -10.83 20.37
CA LEU A 228 1.49 -11.70 21.54
C LEU A 228 2.47 -11.19 22.61
N ALA A 229 3.59 -10.56 22.22
CA ALA A 229 4.50 -9.90 23.14
C ALA A 229 3.83 -8.74 23.89
N ALA A 230 2.92 -8.02 23.20
CA ALA A 230 2.14 -6.92 23.77
C ALA A 230 0.97 -7.42 24.65
N TYR A 231 0.31 -8.50 24.21
CA TYR A 231 -0.90 -9.08 24.84
C TYR A 231 -0.79 -10.60 24.96
N PRO A 232 -0.01 -11.13 25.93
CA PRO A 232 0.32 -12.54 26.02
C PRO A 232 -0.90 -13.48 26.17
N ASP A 233 -1.97 -13.01 26.80
CA ASP A 233 -3.19 -13.79 27.03
C ASP A 233 -3.91 -14.19 25.74
N MET A 234 -3.57 -13.55 24.61
CA MET A 234 -4.11 -13.91 23.30
C MET A 234 -3.44 -15.13 22.66
N GLY A 235 -2.31 -15.57 23.20
CA GLY A 235 -1.63 -16.78 22.76
C GLY A 235 -2.10 -18.04 23.49
N CYS A 236 -1.79 -19.20 22.93
CA CYS A 236 -2.20 -20.50 23.49
C CYS A 236 -1.52 -20.83 24.82
N THR A 237 -0.31 -20.32 25.05
CA THR A 237 0.50 -20.62 26.26
C THR A 237 0.40 -19.52 27.32
N GLY A 238 -0.14 -18.33 27.00
CA GLY A 238 -0.19 -17.18 27.89
C GLY A 238 1.18 -16.49 28.08
N GLY A 239 2.18 -16.83 27.28
CA GLY A 239 3.51 -16.20 27.30
C GLY A 239 4.47 -16.79 28.33
N PRO A 240 5.58 -16.08 28.62
CA PRO A 240 5.97 -14.80 28.01
C PRO A 240 6.40 -14.94 26.53
N TYR A 241 6.02 -13.96 25.70
CA TYR A 241 6.46 -13.86 24.32
C TYR A 241 7.39 -12.67 24.12
N LYS A 242 8.15 -12.69 23.02
CA LYS A 242 9.05 -11.60 22.64
C LYS A 242 8.89 -11.28 21.15
N VAL A 243 9.03 -10.02 20.80
CA VAL A 243 9.15 -9.60 19.39
C VAL A 243 10.42 -10.22 18.83
N SER A 244 10.30 -10.94 17.71
CA SER A 244 11.42 -11.72 17.16
C SER A 244 12.47 -10.85 16.50
N PRO A 245 13.78 -11.07 16.74
CA PRO A 245 14.85 -10.52 15.93
C PRO A 245 15.14 -11.35 14.68
N ASP A 246 14.66 -12.59 14.63
CA ASP A 246 14.90 -13.57 13.57
C ASP A 246 13.74 -13.67 12.59
N TRP A 247 14.04 -14.14 11.39
CA TRP A 247 13.06 -14.51 10.39
C TRP A 247 12.75 -16.00 10.49
N GLY A 248 11.52 -16.35 10.17
CA GLY A 248 11.11 -17.75 10.11
C GLY A 248 9.66 -17.97 10.51
N ILE A 249 9.30 -19.23 10.59
CA ILE A 249 7.98 -19.71 11.02
C ILE A 249 8.05 -19.99 12.51
N PHE A 250 7.20 -19.37 13.30
CA PHE A 250 7.15 -19.53 14.75
C PHE A 250 5.92 -20.33 15.16
N GLU A 251 6.09 -21.18 16.21
CA GLU A 251 4.99 -22.02 16.69
C GLU A 251 3.91 -21.24 17.45
N ASP A 252 4.28 -20.09 18.01
CA ASP A 252 3.36 -19.29 18.80
C ASP A 252 2.52 -18.42 17.88
N VAL A 253 1.25 -18.80 17.77
CA VAL A 253 0.23 -18.19 16.94
C VAL A 253 -0.92 -17.69 17.81
N LEU A 254 -1.77 -16.85 17.25
CA LEU A 254 -2.97 -16.38 17.94
C LEU A 254 -3.86 -17.57 18.35
N CYS A 255 -4.35 -17.53 19.61
CA CYS A 255 -5.28 -18.54 20.10
C CYS A 255 -6.69 -18.25 19.60
N ILE A 256 -7.13 -18.99 18.58
CA ILE A 256 -8.44 -18.81 17.93
C ILE A 256 -9.63 -19.19 18.84
N ARG A 257 -9.40 -19.60 20.06
CA ARG A 257 -10.42 -20.02 21.04
C ARG A 257 -10.57 -19.10 22.24
N ASN A 258 -9.76 -18.09 22.31
CA ASN A 258 -9.92 -17.07 23.32
C ASN A 258 -10.90 -16.02 22.77
N GLU A 259 -12.03 -15.81 23.43
CA GLU A 259 -12.99 -14.77 23.05
C GLU A 259 -12.33 -13.38 23.00
N GLN A 260 -11.35 -13.15 23.90
CA GLN A 260 -10.54 -11.92 23.87
C GLN A 260 -9.75 -11.79 22.55
N SER A 261 -9.24 -12.91 22.00
CA SER A 261 -8.54 -12.88 20.72
C SER A 261 -9.49 -12.57 19.55
N MET A 262 -10.72 -13.06 19.59
CA MET A 262 -11.73 -12.73 18.58
C MET A 262 -12.13 -11.26 18.66
N GLN A 263 -12.41 -10.76 19.87
CA GLN A 263 -12.73 -9.35 20.09
C GLN A 263 -11.55 -8.44 19.67
N PHE A 264 -10.32 -8.85 19.95
CA PHE A 264 -9.12 -8.15 19.50
C PHE A 264 -9.08 -8.03 17.96
N LEU A 265 -9.35 -9.12 17.25
CA LEU A 265 -9.37 -9.10 15.78
C LEU A 265 -10.46 -8.19 15.23
N GLU A 266 -11.67 -8.27 15.78
CA GLU A 266 -12.78 -7.40 15.40
C GLU A 266 -12.43 -5.93 15.60
N ASP A 267 -11.88 -5.58 16.74
CA ASP A 267 -11.49 -4.21 17.08
C ASP A 267 -10.35 -3.69 16.17
N VAL A 268 -9.34 -4.53 15.91
CA VAL A 268 -8.24 -4.17 14.99
C VAL A 268 -8.77 -3.95 13.58
N MET A 269 -9.61 -4.86 13.07
CA MET A 269 -10.17 -4.73 11.73
C MET A 269 -11.12 -3.54 11.61
N ALA A 270 -11.84 -3.19 12.67
CA ALA A 270 -12.67 -1.98 12.68
C ALA A 270 -11.82 -0.71 12.48
N GLU A 271 -10.72 -0.56 13.23
CA GLU A 271 -9.83 0.60 13.06
C GLU A 271 -9.10 0.58 11.70
N ILE A 272 -8.66 -0.59 11.22
CA ILE A 272 -8.02 -0.74 9.92
C ILE A 272 -8.97 -0.33 8.78
N THR A 273 -10.23 -0.77 8.81
CA THR A 273 -11.21 -0.42 7.77
C THR A 273 -11.62 1.05 7.81
N GLU A 274 -11.50 1.71 8.96
CA GLU A 274 -11.70 3.16 9.08
C GLU A 274 -10.53 3.96 8.47
N ILE A 275 -9.31 3.45 8.60
CA ILE A 275 -8.10 4.10 8.05
C ILE A 275 -7.99 3.90 6.53
N PHE A 276 -8.28 2.69 6.05
CA PHE A 276 -8.05 2.26 4.66
C PHE A 276 -9.37 2.05 3.92
N PRO A 277 -9.76 2.95 3.00
CA PRO A 277 -11.02 2.86 2.24
C PRO A 277 -10.96 1.84 1.09
N SER A 278 -10.03 0.91 1.12
CA SER A 278 -9.92 -0.18 0.17
C SER A 278 -11.10 -1.16 0.31
N LYS A 279 -11.54 -1.75 -0.80
CA LYS A 279 -12.51 -2.85 -0.78
C LYS A 279 -11.94 -4.14 -0.19
N PHE A 280 -10.62 -4.24 -0.07
CA PHE A 280 -9.92 -5.43 0.38
C PHE A 280 -9.00 -5.08 1.54
N VAL A 281 -8.98 -5.97 2.52
CA VAL A 281 -7.96 -6.07 3.57
C VAL A 281 -7.31 -7.43 3.40
N HIS A 282 -5.99 -7.47 3.34
CA HIS A 282 -5.25 -8.73 3.31
C HIS A 282 -5.04 -9.20 4.75
N ILE A 283 -5.36 -10.47 5.02
CA ILE A 283 -5.27 -11.05 6.36
C ILE A 283 -4.15 -12.09 6.47
N GLY A 284 -3.23 -12.14 5.51
CA GLY A 284 -2.16 -13.13 5.45
C GLY A 284 -2.71 -14.55 5.42
N GLY A 285 -2.44 -15.28 6.47
CA GLY A 285 -2.97 -16.62 6.70
C GLY A 285 -2.03 -17.72 6.31
N ASP A 286 -0.81 -17.38 5.99
CA ASP A 286 0.28 -18.30 5.71
C ASP A 286 0.97 -18.76 7.00
N GLU A 287 1.80 -19.75 6.86
CA GLU A 287 2.78 -20.25 7.83
C GLU A 287 2.28 -20.34 9.28
N ALA A 288 0.99 -20.71 9.50
CA ALA A 288 0.41 -20.86 10.83
C ALA A 288 0.54 -22.30 11.36
N PRO A 289 1.57 -22.64 12.15
CA PRO A 289 1.75 -23.96 12.71
C PRO A 289 0.61 -24.32 13.70
N ARG A 290 0.21 -25.58 13.67
CA ARG A 290 -0.90 -26.06 14.51
C ARG A 290 -0.44 -26.66 15.84
N THR A 291 0.86 -26.64 16.11
CA THR A 291 1.48 -27.29 17.27
C THR A 291 0.88 -26.79 18.58
N ARG A 292 0.69 -25.47 18.71
CA ARG A 292 0.12 -24.87 19.92
C ARG A 292 -1.37 -25.19 20.04
N TRP A 293 -2.14 -25.10 18.97
CA TRP A 293 -3.57 -25.43 18.99
C TRP A 293 -3.83 -26.89 19.37
N ALA A 294 -2.97 -27.81 18.91
CA ALA A 294 -3.08 -29.22 19.24
C ALA A 294 -2.96 -29.52 20.73
N LYS A 295 -2.23 -28.70 21.46
CA LYS A 295 -1.95 -28.85 22.91
C LYS A 295 -2.78 -27.88 23.77
N CYS A 296 -3.45 -26.90 23.17
CA CYS A 296 -4.20 -25.87 23.90
C CYS A 296 -5.58 -26.42 24.32
N PRO A 297 -5.89 -26.48 25.65
CA PRO A 297 -7.20 -26.99 26.09
C PRO A 297 -8.39 -26.20 25.54
N LYS A 298 -8.25 -24.87 25.41
CA LYS A 298 -9.27 -23.99 24.84
C LYS A 298 -9.54 -24.34 23.37
N CYS A 299 -8.48 -24.51 22.55
CA CYS A 299 -8.61 -24.91 21.15
C CYS A 299 -9.23 -26.31 21.02
N GLN A 300 -8.81 -27.26 21.83
CA GLN A 300 -9.36 -28.63 21.79
C GLN A 300 -10.83 -28.68 22.22
N ALA A 301 -11.21 -27.88 23.22
CA ALA A 301 -12.62 -27.77 23.63
C ALA A 301 -13.52 -27.29 22.49
N ARG A 302 -13.08 -26.35 21.67
CA ARG A 302 -13.82 -25.87 20.50
C ARG A 302 -13.94 -26.91 19.40
N ILE A 303 -12.82 -27.53 19.04
CA ILE A 303 -12.82 -28.58 18.03
C ILE A 303 -13.90 -29.62 18.37
N LYS A 304 -13.98 -30.00 19.66
CA LYS A 304 -14.98 -30.92 20.14
C LYS A 304 -16.39 -30.33 20.10
N ALA A 305 -16.58 -29.10 20.54
CA ALA A 305 -17.91 -28.46 20.62
C ALA A 305 -18.52 -28.21 19.24
N GLU A 306 -17.69 -27.86 18.25
CA GLU A 306 -18.15 -27.55 16.88
C GLU A 306 -18.07 -28.77 15.94
N GLY A 307 -17.63 -29.93 16.44
CA GLY A 307 -17.53 -31.14 15.65
C GLY A 307 -16.56 -31.06 14.47
N LEU A 308 -15.51 -30.25 14.59
CA LEU A 308 -14.54 -30.03 13.52
C LEU A 308 -13.72 -31.29 13.26
N LYS A 309 -13.72 -31.77 12.03
CA LYS A 309 -13.05 -33.00 11.61
C LYS A 309 -11.58 -32.81 11.30
N THR A 310 -11.17 -31.61 10.89
CA THR A 310 -9.80 -31.30 10.54
C THR A 310 -9.34 -29.95 11.15
N ARG A 311 -8.04 -29.83 11.41
CA ARG A 311 -7.44 -28.56 11.87
C ARG A 311 -7.51 -27.45 10.81
N SER A 312 -7.79 -27.80 9.55
CA SER A 312 -8.00 -26.83 8.47
C SER A 312 -9.38 -26.17 8.56
N GLU A 313 -10.40 -26.90 9.07
CA GLU A 313 -11.73 -26.33 9.36
C GLU A 313 -11.68 -25.35 10.53
N GLU A 314 -10.87 -25.62 11.55
CA GLU A 314 -10.62 -24.72 12.68
C GLU A 314 -10.08 -23.36 12.20
N ARG A 315 -9.12 -23.35 11.26
CA ARG A 315 -8.58 -22.16 10.63
C ARG A 315 -9.63 -21.42 9.77
N ARG A 316 -10.53 -22.15 9.13
CA ARG A 316 -11.61 -21.61 8.30
C ARG A 316 -12.66 -20.89 9.14
N VAL A 317 -13.04 -21.44 10.29
CA VAL A 317 -14.01 -20.85 11.22
C VAL A 317 -13.47 -19.52 11.80
N GLY A 318 -12.17 -19.42 12.06
CA GLY A 318 -11.55 -18.16 12.48
C GLY A 318 -11.48 -17.07 11.39
N LYS A 319 -11.67 -17.45 10.12
CA LYS A 319 -11.64 -16.54 8.96
C LYS A 319 -13.01 -16.10 8.46
N GLU A 320 -14.10 -16.66 8.95
CA GLU A 320 -15.45 -16.20 8.63
C GLU A 320 -15.79 -14.95 9.46
N CYS A 321 -15.10 -13.86 9.22
CA CYS A 321 -15.61 -12.53 9.54
C CYS A 321 -16.62 -12.18 8.43
N ARG A 322 -17.90 -12.21 8.76
CA ARG A 322 -18.98 -11.71 7.92
C ARG A 322 -19.13 -10.20 8.06
#